data_60c0e1f83a704aafa657cc9d56d4159c
#
_entry.id   60c0e1f83a704aafa657cc9d56d4159c
#
_cell.length_a   1.000
_cell.length_b   1.000
_cell.length_c   1.000
_cell.angle_alpha   90.00
_cell.angle_beta   90.00
_cell.angle_gamma   90.00
#
_symmetry.space_group_name_H-M   'P 1'
#
loop_
_entity.id
_entity.type
_entity.pdbx_description
1 polymer ?
#
loop_
_entity_poly.entity_id
_entity_poly.type
_entity_poly.pdbx_seq_one_letter_code
_entity_poly.pdbx_strand_id
1 'polypeptide(L)'
;MLVNGEANESYISNIQHVRRRETIAMTPANCLAALNSLIYDTSLSTIKVHNSIFIKQVNDSILDITNTKIQPQVGSSGLSVQYGIMMGLIHYAIEKHKEKDIKLIVPTNCYGGTNDQARRVANCIENVEVIDLDVDNGIDMAENIEVILNEIANEDSIAFIIAEIPTNPRVEVPNLTKLREVLTKK
;
A
#
# COMPACT_ATOMS: atom_id res chain seq x y z
N MET A 1 -11.39 26.23 -6.94
CA MET A 1 -10.43 26.45 -8.04
C MET A 1 -11.16 26.08 -9.33
N LEU A 2 -11.35 27.04 -10.23
CA LEU A 2 -11.95 26.83 -11.54
C LEU A 2 -10.80 26.63 -12.54
N VAL A 3 -10.72 25.45 -13.15
CA VAL A 3 -9.79 25.16 -14.24
C VAL A 3 -10.63 25.06 -15.50
N ASN A 4 -10.38 25.92 -16.47
CA ASN A 4 -11.19 26.02 -17.68
C ASN A 4 -10.31 25.87 -18.93
N GLY A 5 -10.82 25.16 -19.94
CA GLY A 5 -10.23 24.99 -21.26
C GLY A 5 -9.62 23.60 -21.52
N GLU A 6 -9.71 23.17 -22.80
CA GLU A 6 -9.25 21.86 -23.26
C GLU A 6 -7.76 21.58 -22.97
N ALA A 7 -6.92 22.61 -23.03
CA ALA A 7 -5.49 22.49 -22.73
C ALA A 7 -5.18 22.06 -21.28
N ASN A 8 -6.17 22.08 -20.39
CA ASN A 8 -6.01 21.78 -18.96
C ASN A 8 -6.58 20.41 -18.54
N GLU A 9 -7.08 19.59 -19.45
CA GLU A 9 -7.68 18.30 -19.11
C GLU A 9 -6.69 17.34 -18.43
N SER A 10 -5.46 17.28 -18.92
CA SER A 10 -4.41 16.49 -18.27
C SER A 10 -4.06 16.98 -16.88
N TYR A 11 -4.12 18.30 -16.67
CA TYR A 11 -3.88 18.91 -15.36
C TYR A 11 -5.01 18.63 -14.37
N ILE A 12 -6.26 18.63 -14.86
CA ILE A 12 -7.44 18.25 -14.06
C ILE A 12 -7.34 16.79 -13.64
N SER A 13 -6.98 15.89 -14.56
CA SER A 13 -6.77 14.48 -14.26
C SER A 13 -5.69 14.29 -13.20
N ASN A 14 -4.56 14.96 -13.33
CA ASN A 14 -3.47 14.90 -12.35
C ASN A 14 -3.89 15.42 -10.97
N ILE A 15 -4.64 16.52 -10.89
CA ILE A 15 -5.19 17.03 -9.62
C ILE A 15 -6.15 16.03 -8.99
N GLN A 16 -7.01 15.40 -9.78
CA GLN A 16 -7.94 14.39 -9.28
C GLN A 16 -7.19 13.14 -8.78
N HIS A 17 -6.12 12.76 -9.46
CA HIS A 17 -5.26 11.66 -9.06
C HIS A 17 -4.59 11.96 -7.71
N VAL A 18 -3.92 13.10 -7.59
CA VAL A 18 -3.29 13.55 -6.34
C VAL A 18 -4.31 13.58 -5.18
N ARG A 19 -5.49 14.13 -5.40
CA ARG A 19 -6.53 14.20 -4.37
C ARG A 19 -7.01 12.85 -3.87
N ARG A 20 -7.04 11.84 -4.74
CA ARG A 20 -7.61 10.52 -4.41
C ARG A 20 -6.60 9.52 -3.90
N ARG A 21 -5.35 9.63 -4.30
CA ARG A 21 -4.36 8.56 -4.15
C ARG A 21 -3.04 9.00 -3.53
N GLU A 22 -2.72 10.28 -3.59
CA GLU A 22 -1.51 10.81 -2.96
C GLU A 22 -1.78 11.17 -1.50
N THR A 23 -0.91 10.75 -0.62
CA THR A 23 -1.04 10.99 0.83
C THR A 23 -0.43 12.32 1.28
N ILE A 24 -0.38 13.30 0.41
CA ILE A 24 0.02 14.66 0.77
C ILE A 24 -1.21 15.37 1.37
N ALA A 25 -1.53 15.03 2.60
CA ALA A 25 -2.58 15.69 3.35
C ALA A 25 -1.97 16.35 4.58
N MET A 26 -2.24 17.64 4.74
CA MET A 26 -1.92 18.31 5.99
C MET A 26 -2.91 17.91 7.08
N THR A 27 -2.44 17.75 8.29
CA THR A 27 -3.34 17.57 9.43
C THR A 27 -4.20 18.82 9.62
N PRO A 28 -5.40 18.72 10.23
CA PRO A 28 -6.23 19.89 10.52
C PRO A 28 -5.47 21.00 11.26
N ALA A 29 -4.59 20.65 12.19
CA ALA A 29 -3.75 21.60 12.91
C ALA A 29 -2.76 22.32 11.98
N ASN A 30 -2.14 21.60 11.04
CA ASN A 30 -1.23 22.20 10.06
C ASN A 30 -1.98 23.07 9.05
N CYS A 31 -3.20 22.67 8.64
CA CYS A 31 -4.06 23.52 7.80
C CYS A 31 -4.40 24.83 8.50
N LEU A 32 -4.79 24.76 9.77
CA LEU A 32 -5.08 25.96 10.55
C LEU A 32 -3.85 26.85 10.72
N ALA A 33 -2.69 26.27 11.00
CA ALA A 33 -1.43 27.02 11.09
C ALA A 33 -1.07 27.69 9.76
N ALA A 34 -1.22 27.01 8.65
CA ALA A 34 -0.99 27.56 7.31
C ALA A 34 -1.96 28.70 6.99
N LEU A 35 -3.26 28.53 7.28
CA LEU A 35 -4.25 29.59 7.10
C LEU A 35 -3.95 30.82 7.96
N ASN A 36 -3.64 30.63 9.23
CA ASN A 36 -3.26 31.74 10.10
C ASN A 36 -2.02 32.50 9.60
N SER A 37 -1.01 31.75 9.13
CA SER A 37 0.18 32.35 8.52
C SER A 37 -0.15 33.19 7.29
N LEU A 38 -1.05 32.72 6.43
CA LEU A 38 -1.48 33.43 5.23
C LEU A 38 -2.33 34.69 5.56
N ILE A 39 -3.22 34.57 6.55
CA ILE A 39 -4.13 35.67 6.91
C ILE A 39 -3.41 36.80 7.68
N TYR A 40 -2.52 36.41 8.58
CA TYR A 40 -1.88 37.36 9.50
C TYR A 40 -0.42 37.68 9.14
N ASP A 41 0.06 37.20 7.98
CA ASP A 41 1.43 37.35 7.49
C ASP A 41 2.48 36.98 8.57
N THR A 42 2.23 35.89 9.27
CA THR A 42 3.10 35.37 10.32
C THR A 42 3.92 34.19 9.84
N SER A 43 5.12 34.02 10.35
CA SER A 43 5.94 32.86 10.05
C SER A 43 5.30 31.57 10.61
N LEU A 44 5.35 30.50 9.82
CA LEU A 44 4.92 29.16 10.28
C LEU A 44 5.78 28.71 11.46
N SER A 45 5.19 28.61 12.64
CA SER A 45 5.83 27.96 13.77
C SER A 45 5.76 26.45 13.58
N THR A 46 6.91 25.79 13.50
CA THR A 46 6.95 24.32 13.54
C THR A 46 6.51 23.86 14.93
N ILE A 47 5.34 23.23 14.99
CA ILE A 47 4.90 22.58 16.23
C ILE A 47 5.84 21.39 16.45
N LYS A 48 6.75 21.52 17.41
CA LYS A 48 7.58 20.39 17.87
C LYS A 48 6.67 19.44 18.67
N VAL A 49 6.02 18.54 17.99
CA VAL A 49 5.27 17.46 18.65
C VAL A 49 6.28 16.39 19.08
N HIS A 50 6.28 16.00 20.34
CA HIS A 50 7.03 14.86 20.83
C HIS A 50 6.32 13.56 20.36
N ASN A 51 6.51 13.22 19.08
CA ASN A 51 5.87 12.09 18.42
C ASN A 51 6.13 10.74 19.14
N SER A 52 7.25 10.61 19.84
CA SER A 52 7.63 9.36 20.48
C SER A 52 6.65 8.89 21.57
N ILE A 53 6.07 9.82 22.33
CA ILE A 53 5.11 9.47 23.40
C ILE A 53 3.80 8.97 22.77
N PHE A 54 3.30 9.66 21.77
CA PHE A 54 2.04 9.29 21.11
C PHE A 54 2.17 8.00 20.30
N ILE A 55 3.28 7.80 19.62
CA ILE A 55 3.57 6.53 18.90
C ILE A 55 3.60 5.38 19.90
N LYS A 56 4.25 5.59 21.06
CA LYS A 56 4.27 4.56 22.11
C LYS A 56 2.86 4.24 22.63
N GLN A 57 2.04 5.23 22.92
CA GLN A 57 0.67 5.02 23.37
C GLN A 57 -0.18 4.26 22.35
N VAL A 58 -0.04 4.58 21.06
CA VAL A 58 -0.73 3.86 19.97
C VAL A 58 -0.25 2.42 19.89
N ASN A 59 1.06 2.20 19.94
CA ASN A 59 1.64 0.86 19.94
C ASN A 59 1.16 0.02 21.13
N ASP A 60 1.17 0.57 22.32
CA ASP A 60 0.70 -0.10 23.53
C ASP A 60 -0.79 -0.48 23.41
N SER A 61 -1.61 0.42 22.85
CA SER A 61 -3.03 0.16 22.60
C SER A 61 -3.24 -0.96 21.58
N ILE A 62 -2.44 -1.00 20.51
CA ILE A 62 -2.51 -2.07 19.50
C ILE A 62 -2.11 -3.41 20.12
N LEU A 63 -1.04 -3.45 20.92
CA LEU A 63 -0.61 -4.66 21.63
C LEU A 63 -1.71 -5.20 22.54
N ASP A 64 -2.38 -4.32 23.26
CA ASP A 64 -3.48 -4.66 24.18
C ASP A 64 -4.70 -5.21 23.43
N ILE A 65 -5.16 -4.51 22.40
CA ILE A 65 -6.35 -4.90 21.62
C ILE A 65 -6.12 -6.21 20.85
N THR A 66 -4.95 -6.39 20.28
CA THR A 66 -4.64 -7.57 19.43
C THR A 66 -4.07 -8.74 20.21
N ASN A 67 -3.72 -8.55 21.47
CA ASN A 67 -3.01 -9.53 22.33
C ASN A 67 -1.77 -10.11 21.64
N THR A 68 -1.11 -9.34 20.76
CA THR A 68 0.13 -9.75 20.10
C THR A 68 1.35 -9.39 20.95
N LYS A 69 2.43 -10.17 20.80
CA LYS A 69 3.73 -9.88 21.41
C LYS A 69 4.69 -9.19 20.44
N ILE A 70 4.27 -9.04 19.19
CA ILE A 70 5.08 -8.44 18.13
C ILE A 70 4.88 -6.92 18.17
N GLN A 71 5.98 -6.19 18.25
CA GLN A 71 5.95 -4.72 18.26
C GLN A 71 5.27 -4.18 16.97
N PRO A 72 4.16 -3.44 17.08
CA PRO A 72 3.49 -2.88 15.93
C PRO A 72 4.33 -1.79 15.29
N GLN A 73 4.18 -1.64 13.98
CA GLN A 73 4.73 -0.53 13.21
C GLN A 73 3.59 0.39 12.79
N VAL A 74 3.71 1.67 13.09
CA VAL A 74 2.67 2.67 12.80
C VAL A 74 3.20 3.69 11.83
N GLY A 75 2.49 3.89 10.73
CA GLY A 75 2.78 4.93 9.75
C GLY A 75 1.72 6.02 9.72
N SER A 76 1.95 7.05 8.91
CA SER A 76 1.06 8.20 8.76
C SER A 76 -0.26 7.85 8.02
N SER A 77 -0.26 6.77 7.24
CA SER A 77 -1.43 6.25 6.52
C SER A 77 -1.24 4.77 6.17
N GLY A 78 -2.33 4.08 5.82
CA GLY A 78 -2.28 2.71 5.33
C GLY A 78 -1.36 2.55 4.11
N LEU A 79 -1.46 3.47 3.14
CA LEU A 79 -0.58 3.44 1.95
C LEU A 79 0.90 3.67 2.30
N SER A 80 1.21 4.50 3.29
CA SER A 80 2.61 4.70 3.70
C SER A 80 3.20 3.45 4.37
N VAL A 81 2.40 2.76 5.17
CA VAL A 81 2.80 1.47 5.78
C VAL A 81 2.96 0.40 4.71
N GLN A 82 2.01 0.29 3.81
CA GLN A 82 2.06 -0.66 2.68
C GLN A 82 3.28 -0.42 1.79
N TYR A 83 3.59 0.84 1.47
CA TYR A 83 4.81 1.20 0.75
C TYR A 83 6.06 0.73 1.49
N GLY A 84 6.13 1.01 2.80
CA GLY A 84 7.26 0.57 3.63
C GLY A 84 7.44 -0.94 3.65
N ILE A 85 6.35 -1.71 3.76
CA ILE A 85 6.37 -3.18 3.70
C ILE A 85 6.85 -3.65 2.33
N MET A 86 6.25 -3.13 1.26
CA MET A 86 6.58 -3.50 -0.13
C MET A 86 8.06 -3.25 -0.43
N MET A 87 8.55 -2.04 -0.12
CA MET A 87 9.96 -1.70 -0.32
C MET A 87 10.90 -2.53 0.55
N GLY A 88 10.52 -2.83 1.79
CA GLY A 88 11.29 -3.70 2.67
C GLY A 88 11.42 -5.12 2.14
N LEU A 89 10.33 -5.70 1.61
CA LEU A 89 10.33 -7.03 1.00
C LEU A 89 11.15 -7.07 -0.29
N ILE A 90 10.99 -6.08 -1.16
CA ILE A 90 11.79 -5.96 -2.40
C ILE A 90 13.27 -5.84 -2.07
N HIS A 91 13.62 -4.96 -1.14
CA HIS A 91 15.02 -4.79 -0.72
C HIS A 91 15.60 -6.08 -0.13
N TYR A 92 14.83 -6.78 0.70
CA TYR A 92 15.24 -8.09 1.23
C TYR A 92 15.46 -9.11 0.11
N ALA A 93 14.57 -9.16 -0.89
CA ALA A 93 14.73 -10.06 -2.03
C ALA A 93 16.00 -9.74 -2.85
N ILE A 94 16.24 -8.47 -3.15
CA ILE A 94 17.43 -8.03 -3.88
C ILE A 94 18.72 -8.39 -3.12
N GLU A 95 18.74 -8.23 -1.80
CA GLU A 95 19.93 -8.54 -1.01
C GLU A 95 20.18 -10.05 -0.87
N LYS A 96 19.13 -10.83 -0.64
CA LYS A 96 19.24 -12.26 -0.30
C LYS A 96 19.17 -13.18 -1.51
N HIS A 97 18.53 -12.74 -2.56
CA HIS A 97 18.25 -13.54 -3.75
C HIS A 97 18.67 -12.77 -5.00
N LYS A 98 19.93 -12.41 -5.06
CA LYS A 98 20.53 -11.69 -6.18
C LYS A 98 20.17 -12.34 -7.51
N GLU A 99 19.87 -11.51 -8.49
CA GLU A 99 19.56 -11.91 -9.87
C GLU A 99 18.19 -12.57 -10.10
N LYS A 100 17.35 -12.71 -9.05
CA LYS A 100 15.99 -13.22 -9.22
C LYS A 100 15.00 -12.10 -9.56
N ASP A 101 14.08 -12.41 -10.45
CA ASP A 101 12.94 -11.53 -10.72
C ASP A 101 11.99 -11.52 -9.53
N ILE A 102 11.37 -10.39 -9.29
CA ILE A 102 10.41 -10.19 -8.20
C ILE A 102 9.02 -10.00 -8.80
N LYS A 103 8.11 -10.88 -8.40
CA LYS A 103 6.72 -10.86 -8.86
C LYS A 103 5.81 -10.35 -7.74
N LEU A 104 5.18 -9.20 -7.95
CA LEU A 104 4.16 -8.66 -7.04
C LEU A 104 2.79 -9.11 -7.52
N ILE A 105 2.18 -10.07 -6.84
CA ILE A 105 0.85 -10.59 -7.17
C ILE A 105 -0.19 -9.74 -6.43
N VAL A 106 -1.03 -9.03 -7.19
CA VAL A 106 -1.94 -8.01 -6.64
C VAL A 106 -3.38 -8.26 -7.14
N PRO A 107 -4.38 -8.35 -6.25
CA PRO A 107 -5.76 -8.53 -6.67
C PRO A 107 -6.27 -7.38 -7.53
N THR A 108 -6.98 -7.71 -8.60
CA THR A 108 -7.58 -6.72 -9.51
C THR A 108 -8.68 -5.91 -8.83
N ASN A 109 -9.36 -6.49 -7.83
CA ASN A 109 -10.44 -5.85 -7.07
C ASN A 109 -9.99 -5.26 -5.73
N CYS A 110 -8.70 -5.12 -5.46
CA CYS A 110 -8.21 -4.47 -4.24
C CYS A 110 -8.47 -2.96 -4.26
N TYR A 111 -8.24 -2.32 -3.11
CA TYR A 111 -8.24 -0.86 -3.03
C TYR A 111 -7.37 -0.24 -4.13
N GLY A 112 -7.94 0.69 -4.90
CA GLY A 112 -7.25 1.24 -6.08
C GLY A 112 -5.88 1.86 -5.78
N GLY A 113 -5.66 2.38 -4.56
CA GLY A 113 -4.36 2.86 -4.11
C GLY A 113 -3.32 1.75 -3.97
N THR A 114 -3.71 0.55 -3.56
CA THR A 114 -2.84 -0.62 -3.45
C THR A 114 -2.30 -1.03 -4.80
N ASN A 115 -3.19 -1.21 -5.77
CA ASN A 115 -2.82 -1.60 -7.14
C ASN A 115 -1.94 -0.54 -7.82
N ASP A 116 -2.33 0.74 -7.74
CA ASP A 116 -1.57 1.85 -8.30
C ASP A 116 -0.16 1.96 -7.69
N GLN A 117 -0.04 1.79 -6.38
CA GLN A 117 1.25 1.83 -5.69
C GLN A 117 2.17 0.68 -6.11
N ALA A 118 1.65 -0.55 -6.21
CA ALA A 118 2.44 -1.70 -6.65
C ALA A 118 3.00 -1.48 -8.07
N ARG A 119 2.18 -1.00 -9.01
CA ARG A 119 2.62 -0.69 -10.38
C ARG A 119 3.66 0.42 -10.45
N ARG A 120 3.49 1.47 -9.63
CA ARG A 120 4.48 2.55 -9.57
C ARG A 120 5.81 2.08 -9.02
N VAL A 121 5.79 1.25 -7.99
CA VAL A 121 7.01 0.64 -7.43
C VAL A 121 7.70 -0.25 -8.46
N ALA A 122 6.95 -1.12 -9.13
CA ALA A 122 7.49 -1.99 -10.17
C ALA A 122 8.10 -1.19 -11.32
N ASN A 123 7.47 -0.10 -11.74
CA ASN A 123 8.00 0.74 -12.82
C ASN A 123 9.30 1.50 -12.47
N CYS A 124 9.66 1.57 -11.19
CA CYS A 124 10.85 2.28 -10.72
C CYS A 124 12.04 1.35 -10.41
N ILE A 125 11.83 0.04 -10.39
CA ILE A 125 12.85 -0.93 -9.96
C ILE A 125 12.97 -2.01 -11.02
N GLU A 126 14.19 -2.23 -11.50
CA GLU A 126 14.47 -3.32 -12.45
C GLU A 126 14.14 -4.68 -11.82
N ASN A 127 13.73 -5.62 -12.65
CA ASN A 127 13.38 -6.99 -12.26
C ASN A 127 12.21 -7.10 -11.28
N VAL A 128 11.36 -6.08 -11.19
CA VAL A 128 10.09 -6.11 -10.44
C VAL A 128 8.94 -5.96 -11.41
N GLU A 129 8.01 -6.90 -11.38
CA GLU A 129 6.79 -6.82 -12.17
C GLU A 129 5.54 -7.11 -11.34
N VAL A 130 4.39 -6.62 -11.82
CA VAL A 130 3.09 -6.87 -11.20
C VAL A 130 2.34 -7.92 -11.99
N ILE A 131 1.89 -8.97 -11.31
CA ILE A 131 0.96 -9.96 -11.84
C ILE A 131 -0.42 -9.67 -11.28
N ASP A 132 -1.39 -9.52 -12.16
CA ASP A 132 -2.79 -9.34 -11.76
C ASP A 132 -3.37 -10.65 -11.23
N LEU A 133 -3.88 -10.61 -10.01
CA LEU A 133 -4.63 -11.70 -9.42
C LEU A 133 -6.11 -11.45 -9.69
N ASP A 134 -6.67 -12.16 -10.63
CA ASP A 134 -8.10 -12.09 -10.90
C ASP A 134 -8.88 -12.80 -9.77
N VAL A 135 -9.85 -12.10 -9.20
CA VAL A 135 -10.71 -12.58 -8.11
C VAL A 135 -12.18 -12.36 -8.44
N ASP A 136 -12.47 -11.99 -9.69
CA ASP A 136 -13.82 -11.81 -10.18
C ASP A 136 -14.41 -13.15 -10.67
N ASN A 137 -15.72 -13.18 -10.88
CA ASN A 137 -16.47 -14.32 -11.42
C ASN A 137 -16.60 -15.56 -10.49
N GLY A 138 -16.54 -15.37 -9.17
CA GLY A 138 -16.79 -16.42 -8.19
C GLY A 138 -15.64 -17.43 -8.04
N ILE A 139 -14.46 -17.11 -8.56
CA ILE A 139 -13.25 -17.91 -8.36
C ILE A 139 -12.64 -17.50 -7.00
N ASP A 140 -12.34 -18.51 -6.18
CA ASP A 140 -11.67 -18.24 -4.89
C ASP A 140 -10.25 -17.75 -5.11
N MET A 141 -9.88 -16.68 -4.39
CA MET A 141 -8.54 -16.07 -4.45
C MET A 141 -7.43 -17.12 -4.30
N ALA A 142 -7.61 -18.10 -3.41
CA ALA A 142 -6.60 -19.13 -3.17
C ALA A 142 -6.40 -20.03 -4.38
N GLU A 143 -7.45 -20.29 -5.17
CA GLU A 143 -7.35 -21.09 -6.40
C GLU A 143 -6.51 -20.35 -7.46
N ASN A 144 -6.79 -19.07 -7.65
CA ASN A 144 -6.03 -18.28 -8.62
C ASN A 144 -4.58 -18.06 -8.19
N ILE A 145 -4.32 -17.87 -6.90
CA ILE A 145 -2.95 -17.83 -6.38
C ILE A 145 -2.22 -19.15 -6.70
N GLU A 146 -2.86 -20.30 -6.51
CA GLU A 146 -2.27 -21.61 -6.84
C GLU A 146 -1.92 -21.72 -8.32
N VAL A 147 -2.82 -21.25 -9.21
CA VAL A 147 -2.58 -21.20 -10.66
C VAL A 147 -1.37 -20.34 -10.99
N ILE A 148 -1.35 -19.08 -10.53
CA ILE A 148 -0.24 -18.16 -10.80
C ILE A 148 1.08 -18.72 -10.27
N LEU A 149 1.10 -19.25 -9.04
CA LEU A 149 2.31 -19.83 -8.47
C LEU A 149 2.80 -21.05 -9.25
N ASN A 150 1.91 -21.84 -9.87
CA ASN A 150 2.30 -22.94 -10.73
C ASN A 150 2.85 -22.46 -12.08
N GLU A 151 2.30 -21.38 -12.64
CA GLU A 151 2.77 -20.79 -13.89
C GLU A 151 4.21 -20.24 -13.75
N ILE A 152 4.50 -19.57 -12.64
CA ILE A 152 5.82 -18.99 -12.37
C ILE A 152 6.80 -19.98 -11.67
N ALA A 153 6.36 -21.20 -11.37
CA ALA A 153 7.18 -22.16 -10.60
C ALA A 153 8.51 -22.53 -11.27
N ASN A 154 8.59 -22.43 -12.59
CA ASN A 154 9.79 -22.71 -13.37
C ASN A 154 10.62 -21.44 -13.66
N GLU A 155 10.15 -20.29 -13.23
CA GLU A 155 10.88 -19.04 -13.34
C GLU A 155 11.81 -18.86 -12.14
N ASP A 156 12.99 -18.31 -12.36
CA ASP A 156 13.90 -17.99 -11.26
C ASP A 156 13.46 -16.69 -10.58
N SER A 157 12.31 -16.73 -9.93
CA SER A 157 11.62 -15.57 -9.38
C SER A 157 11.23 -15.75 -7.93
N ILE A 158 10.89 -14.63 -7.28
CA ILE A 158 10.34 -14.55 -5.93
C ILE A 158 8.99 -13.87 -6.01
N ALA A 159 7.95 -14.52 -5.48
CA ALA A 159 6.60 -13.99 -5.44
C ALA A 159 6.28 -13.34 -4.09
N PHE A 160 5.76 -12.11 -4.13
CA PHE A 160 5.09 -11.47 -3.00
C PHE A 160 3.63 -11.26 -3.31
N ILE A 161 2.76 -11.77 -2.46
CA ILE A 161 1.33 -11.69 -2.63
C ILE A 161 0.79 -10.60 -1.70
N ILE A 162 0.08 -9.64 -2.28
CA ILE A 162 -0.64 -8.60 -1.55
C ILE A 162 -2.11 -9.01 -1.54
N ALA A 163 -2.70 -9.18 -0.36
CA ALA A 163 -4.11 -9.49 -0.23
C ALA A 163 -4.78 -8.55 0.77
N GLU A 164 -5.96 -8.07 0.43
CA GLU A 164 -6.86 -7.36 1.33
C GLU A 164 -7.91 -8.33 1.84
N ILE A 165 -8.03 -8.48 3.15
CA ILE A 165 -8.98 -9.41 3.78
C ILE A 165 -9.68 -8.68 4.94
N PRO A 166 -10.97 -8.34 4.78
CA PRO A 166 -11.81 -8.47 3.57
C PRO A 166 -11.41 -7.49 2.46
N THR A 167 -11.81 -7.79 1.21
CA THR A 167 -11.57 -6.91 0.05
C THR A 167 -12.34 -5.60 0.13
N ASN A 168 -11.85 -4.55 -0.51
CA ASN A 168 -12.50 -3.24 -0.60
C ASN A 168 -12.83 -2.90 -2.07
N PRO A 169 -14.09 -2.65 -2.47
CA PRO A 169 -15.27 -2.42 -1.60
C PRO A 169 -16.18 -3.63 -1.36
N ARG A 170 -15.90 -4.78 -1.93
CA ARG A 170 -16.86 -5.91 -1.95
C ARG A 170 -16.96 -6.68 -0.64
N VAL A 171 -16.01 -6.50 0.29
CA VAL A 171 -15.99 -7.18 1.60
C VAL A 171 -15.97 -8.73 1.46
N GLU A 172 -15.31 -9.22 0.43
CA GLU A 172 -15.12 -10.65 0.20
C GLU A 172 -13.98 -11.20 1.04
N VAL A 173 -14.14 -12.41 1.54
CA VAL A 173 -13.12 -13.12 2.32
C VAL A 173 -12.82 -14.45 1.61
N PRO A 174 -11.57 -14.69 1.20
CA PRO A 174 -11.20 -15.96 0.59
C PRO A 174 -11.22 -17.11 1.60
N ASN A 175 -11.16 -18.33 1.13
CA ASN A 175 -10.96 -19.48 1.98
C ASN A 175 -9.55 -19.45 2.60
N LEU A 176 -9.44 -18.94 3.84
CA LEU A 176 -8.16 -18.74 4.52
C LEU A 176 -7.40 -20.05 4.79
N THR A 177 -8.12 -21.15 5.01
CA THR A 177 -7.49 -22.48 5.18
C THR A 177 -6.81 -22.91 3.89
N LYS A 178 -7.53 -22.82 2.77
CA LYS A 178 -6.99 -23.15 1.46
C LYS A 178 -5.84 -22.23 1.06
N LEU A 179 -5.97 -20.91 1.31
CA LEU A 179 -4.91 -19.95 1.08
C LEU A 179 -3.63 -20.33 1.82
N ARG A 180 -3.74 -20.68 3.10
CA ARG A 180 -2.60 -21.12 3.90
C ARG A 180 -1.98 -22.42 3.35
N GLU A 181 -2.80 -23.37 2.93
CA GLU A 181 -2.33 -24.64 2.33
C GLU A 181 -1.52 -24.38 1.04
N VAL A 182 -2.05 -23.52 0.15
CA VAL A 182 -1.36 -23.11 -1.09
C VAL A 182 -0.02 -22.48 -0.80
N LEU A 183 0.03 -21.51 0.12
CA LEU A 183 1.25 -20.80 0.49
C LEU A 183 2.29 -21.67 1.23
N THR A 184 1.86 -22.78 1.83
CA THR A 184 2.77 -23.66 2.57
C THR A 184 3.40 -24.74 1.69
N LYS A 185 2.78 -25.06 0.56
CA LYS A 185 3.25 -26.07 -0.39
C LYS A 185 4.37 -25.57 -1.31
N LYS A 186 4.58 -24.28 -1.38
CA LYS A 186 5.51 -23.58 -2.27
C LYS A 186 6.64 -22.95 -1.47
#